data_02e797e6d008aaef0b68d27bd9eca16a
#
_entry.id   02e797e6d008aaef0b68d27bd9eca16a
#
_cell.length_a   1.000
_cell.length_b   1.000
_cell.length_c   1.000
_cell.angle_alpha   90.00
_cell.angle_beta   90.00
_cell.angle_gamma   90.00
#
_symmetry.space_group_name_H-M   'P 1'
#
loop_
_entity.id
_entity.type
_entity.pdbx_description
1 polymer ?
#
loop_
_entity_poly.entity_id
_entity_poly.type
_entity_poly.pdbx_seq_one_letter_code
_entity_poly.pdbx_strand_id
1 'polypeptide(L)' 'MIAMSEEAKVIAFVAFCVESYKAAKNLSGEGVSSLFTRFGVDRYLYEEYEVLHTMGIDAVLADIDRFLEVRGGLA' A
#
# COMPACT_ATOMS: atom_id res chain seq x y z
N MET A 1 -5.28 27.34 9.19
CA MET A 1 -5.01 25.91 9.02
C MET A 1 -4.76 25.60 7.56
N ILE A 2 -3.70 24.85 7.28
CA ILE A 2 -3.34 24.51 5.91
C ILE A 2 -3.89 23.10 5.64
N ALA A 3 -4.73 23.00 4.60
CA ALA A 3 -5.24 21.70 4.18
C ALA A 3 -4.14 20.94 3.45
N MET A 4 -4.10 19.61 3.63
CA MET A 4 -3.18 18.78 2.89
C MET A 4 -3.54 18.81 1.41
N SER A 5 -2.53 18.88 0.55
CA SER A 5 -2.74 18.76 -0.88
C SER A 5 -3.20 17.33 -1.20
N GLU A 6 -3.80 17.15 -2.36
CA GLU A 6 -4.23 15.83 -2.80
C GLU A 6 -3.04 14.86 -2.88
N GLU A 7 -1.92 15.34 -3.40
CA GLU A 7 -0.71 14.53 -3.48
C GLU A 7 -0.21 14.12 -2.09
N ALA A 8 -0.24 15.04 -1.13
CA ALA A 8 0.19 14.73 0.23
C ALA A 8 -0.71 13.66 0.87
N LYS A 9 -2.02 13.71 0.59
CA LYS A 9 -2.96 12.70 1.07
C LYS A 9 -2.64 11.33 0.49
N VAL A 10 -2.33 11.27 -0.79
CA VAL A 10 -2.00 10.02 -1.46
C VAL A 10 -0.71 9.44 -0.89
N ILE A 11 0.31 10.26 -0.72
CA ILE A 11 1.58 9.82 -0.14
C ILE A 11 1.37 9.30 1.28
N ALA A 12 0.57 9.99 2.08
CA ALA A 12 0.27 9.56 3.45
C ALA A 12 -0.47 8.22 3.45
N PHE A 13 -1.37 8.02 2.49
CA PHE A 13 -2.09 6.75 2.35
C PHE A 13 -1.14 5.60 2.01
N VAL A 14 -0.23 5.82 1.06
CA VAL A 14 0.74 4.81 0.67
C VAL A 14 1.63 4.45 1.86
N ALA A 15 2.11 5.44 2.59
CA ALA A 15 2.92 5.22 3.79
C ALA A 15 2.16 4.43 4.86
N PHE A 16 0.88 4.75 5.04
CA PHE A 16 0.02 4.02 5.97
C PHE A 16 -0.14 2.55 5.55
N CYS A 17 -0.29 2.29 4.26
CA CYS A 17 -0.39 0.93 3.75
C CYS A 17 0.91 0.16 3.97
N VAL A 18 2.06 0.78 3.78
CA VAL A 18 3.36 0.15 4.04
C VAL A 18 3.46 -0.25 5.51
N GLU A 19 3.14 0.67 6.41
CA GLU A 19 3.21 0.39 7.84
C GLU A 19 2.22 -0.69 8.28
N SER A 20 1.01 -0.65 7.72
CA SER A 20 -0.03 -1.62 8.05
C SER A 20 0.34 -3.01 7.55
N TYR A 21 0.86 -3.10 6.33
CA TYR A 21 1.28 -4.38 5.75
C TYR A 21 2.46 -4.97 6.53
N LYS A 22 3.42 -4.12 6.87
CA LYS A 22 4.57 -4.49 7.68
C LYS A 22 4.13 -5.13 9.00
N ALA A 23 3.20 -4.49 9.70
CA ALA A 23 2.68 -5.00 10.96
C ALA A 23 1.90 -6.30 10.78
N ALA A 24 1.04 -6.36 9.78
CA ALA A 24 0.19 -7.53 9.53
C ALA A 24 1.00 -8.76 9.14
N LYS A 25 2.11 -8.58 8.42
CA LYS A 25 2.94 -9.70 7.93
C LYS A 25 4.18 -9.92 8.76
N ASN A 26 4.41 -9.10 9.78
CA ASN A 26 5.60 -9.18 10.63
C ASN A 26 6.88 -9.09 9.80
N LEU A 27 6.92 -8.10 8.91
CA LEU A 27 8.07 -7.85 8.04
C LEU A 27 8.79 -6.58 8.45
N SER A 28 10.03 -6.40 7.99
CA SER A 28 10.73 -5.14 8.19
C SER A 28 10.18 -4.09 7.22
N GLY A 29 10.31 -2.81 7.59
CA GLY A 29 9.90 -1.72 6.69
C GLY A 29 10.66 -1.75 5.38
N GLU A 30 11.96 -2.06 5.45
CA GLU A 30 12.81 -2.19 4.28
C GLU A 30 12.36 -3.33 3.38
N GLY A 31 11.99 -4.47 3.97
CA GLY A 31 11.48 -5.61 3.22
C GLY A 31 10.19 -5.31 2.49
N VAL A 32 9.24 -4.63 3.16
CA VAL A 32 7.97 -4.25 2.54
C VAL A 32 8.21 -3.22 1.44
N SER A 33 9.06 -2.23 1.70
CA SER A 33 9.36 -1.20 0.70
C SER A 33 9.95 -1.82 -0.56
N SER A 34 10.88 -2.75 -0.41
CA SER A 34 11.48 -3.45 -1.55
C SER A 34 10.44 -4.29 -2.30
N LEU A 35 9.60 -5.01 -1.57
CA LEU A 35 8.54 -5.83 -2.16
C LEU A 35 7.57 -4.96 -2.96
N PHE A 36 7.12 -3.86 -2.38
CA PHE A 36 6.16 -2.98 -3.02
C PHE A 36 6.73 -2.32 -4.27
N THR A 37 7.97 -1.87 -4.21
CA THR A 37 8.62 -1.26 -5.37
C THR A 37 8.84 -2.28 -6.48
N ARG A 38 9.30 -3.47 -6.12
CA ARG A 38 9.61 -4.52 -7.09
C ARG A 38 8.40 -4.95 -7.90
N PHE A 39 7.25 -5.07 -7.25
CA PHE A 39 6.03 -5.56 -7.92
C PHE A 39 5.05 -4.45 -8.29
N GLY A 40 5.41 -3.19 -8.05
CA GLY A 40 4.59 -2.05 -8.42
C GLY A 40 3.39 -1.80 -7.52
N VAL A 41 3.42 -2.31 -6.28
CA VAL A 41 2.33 -2.09 -5.33
C VAL A 41 2.23 -0.62 -4.97
N ASP A 42 3.36 0.05 -4.78
CA ASP A 42 3.39 1.47 -4.44
C ASP A 42 2.71 2.30 -5.53
N ARG A 43 3.00 2.00 -6.79
CA ARG A 43 2.36 2.66 -7.92
C ARG A 43 0.86 2.36 -7.96
N TYR A 44 0.48 1.12 -7.74
CA TYR A 44 -0.92 0.71 -7.72
C TYR A 44 -1.70 1.47 -6.65
N LEU A 45 -1.15 1.57 -5.44
CA LEU A 45 -1.78 2.30 -4.35
C LEU A 45 -1.91 3.78 -4.67
N TYR A 46 -0.90 4.35 -5.30
CA TYR A 46 -0.90 5.75 -5.69
C TYR A 46 -1.97 6.01 -6.75
N GLU A 47 -2.01 5.19 -7.79
CA GLU A 47 -2.93 5.37 -8.90
C GLU A 47 -4.39 5.09 -8.54
N GLU A 48 -4.62 4.13 -7.63
CA GLU A 48 -5.96 3.71 -7.23
C GLU A 48 -6.40 4.30 -5.90
N TYR A 49 -5.75 5.36 -5.47
CA TYR A 49 -6.04 6.00 -4.18
C TYR A 49 -7.53 6.33 -4.01
N GLU A 50 -8.16 6.88 -5.05
CA GLU A 50 -9.57 7.34 -4.95
C GLU A 50 -10.50 6.20 -4.53
N VAL A 51 -10.25 5.01 -5.01
CA VAL A 51 -11.05 3.84 -4.66
C VAL A 51 -10.58 3.23 -3.35
N LEU A 52 -9.27 3.01 -3.24
CA LEU A 52 -8.72 2.25 -2.13
C LEU A 52 -8.84 2.97 -0.79
N HIS A 53 -8.72 4.28 -0.77
CA HIS A 53 -8.77 5.01 0.50
C HIS A 53 -10.15 4.99 1.15
N THR A 54 -11.20 4.61 0.40
CA THR A 54 -12.55 4.49 0.95
C THR A 54 -12.80 3.11 1.55
N MET A 55 -11.89 2.16 1.31
CA MET A 55 -12.01 0.81 1.84
C MET A 55 -11.37 0.75 3.24
N GLY A 56 -11.83 -0.17 4.07
CA GLY A 56 -11.16 -0.42 5.34
C GLY A 56 -9.77 -1.00 5.12
N ILE A 57 -8.87 -0.79 6.08
CA ILE A 57 -7.49 -1.23 5.91
C ILE A 57 -7.37 -2.75 5.69
N ASP A 58 -8.20 -3.54 6.35
CA ASP A 58 -8.18 -5.00 6.16
C ASP A 58 -8.47 -5.38 4.73
N ALA A 59 -9.44 -4.70 4.11
CA ALA A 59 -9.79 -4.94 2.71
C ALA A 59 -8.64 -4.51 1.77
N VAL A 60 -7.98 -3.41 2.09
CA VAL A 60 -6.83 -2.94 1.31
C VAL A 60 -5.68 -3.93 1.41
N LEU A 61 -5.39 -4.46 2.60
CA LEU A 61 -4.32 -5.44 2.77
C LEU A 61 -4.62 -6.73 2.00
N ALA A 62 -5.87 -7.17 1.99
CA ALA A 62 -6.27 -8.34 1.21
C ALA A 62 -6.10 -8.08 -0.29
N ASP A 63 -6.40 -6.86 -0.73
CA ASP A 63 -6.23 -6.47 -2.12
C ASP A 63 -4.75 -6.45 -2.52
N ILE A 64 -3.89 -5.97 -1.63
CA ILE A 64 -2.43 -5.99 -1.84
C ILE A 64 -1.94 -7.43 -1.98
N ASP A 65 -2.40 -8.33 -1.13
CA ASP A 65 -2.02 -9.74 -1.20
C ASP A 65 -2.42 -10.34 -2.56
N ARG A 66 -3.63 -10.05 -3.01
CA ARG A 66 -4.09 -10.53 -4.32
C ARG A 66 -3.25 -9.96 -5.46
N PHE A 67 -2.93 -8.68 -5.38
CA PHE A 67 -2.10 -8.02 -6.36
C PHE A 67 -0.74 -8.71 -6.47
N LEU A 68 -0.14 -9.03 -5.32
CA LEU A 68 1.16 -9.68 -5.26
C LEU A 68 1.09 -11.13 -5.74
N GLU A 69 0.04 -11.87 -5.36
CA GLU A 69 -0.14 -13.26 -5.79
C GLU A 69 -0.19 -13.37 -7.30
N VAL A 70 -0.96 -12.51 -7.95
CA VAL A 70 -1.12 -12.52 -9.40
C VAL A 70 0.22 -12.27 -10.09
N ARG A 71 1.10 -11.52 -9.45
CA ARG A 71 2.40 -11.15 -10.02
C ARG A 71 3.57 -12.00 -9.54
N GLY A 72 3.28 -13.04 -8.76
CA GLY A 72 4.31 -13.94 -8.24
C GLY A 72 5.11 -13.39 -7.08
N GLY A 73 4.62 -12.33 -6.43
CA GLY A 73 5.29 -11.72 -5.28
C GLY A 73 5.12 -12.49 -3.99
N LEU A 74 4.09 -13.35 -3.93
CA LEU A 74 3.84 -14.25 -2.81
C LEU A 74 3.92 -15.66 -3.35
N ALA A 75 5.05 -16.28 -3.14
CA ALA A 75 5.29 -17.63 -3.62
C ALA A 75 4.65 -18.67 -2.71
#